data_629358a97cd549d6c44f79b3b7e13cb8
#
_entry.id   629358a97cd549d6c44f79b3b7e13cb8
#
_cell.length_a   1.000
_cell.length_b   1.000
_cell.length_c   1.000
_cell.angle_alpha   90.00
_cell.angle_beta   90.00
_cell.angle_gamma   90.00
#
_symmetry.space_group_name_H-M   'P 1'
#
loop_
_entity.id
_entity.type
_entity.pdbx_description
1 polymer ?
#
loop_
_entity_poly.entity_id
_entity_poly.type
_entity_poly.pdbx_seq_one_letter_code
_entity_poly.pdbx_strand_id
1 'polypeptide(L)'
;MQKTVSLPFMLLGILFNVCLVASNLLETKVIQLGPITATAGVIVFPISYIINDCIAEVWGFKKARLIIWSGFAMNFLTIGFARLAITLPAAPFWEGEESFNFIFGLAPRIAIASLLAFLLGSFLNAYIMSKMKVATQGKYFSLRAILSTIAGESADSLLFFPLAFGGLIPVQALLVMIATQALLKSLYEVIILPVTIRVVKYIKKIDQTDVYDKDISYNIIKIKDL
;
A
#
# COMPACT_ATOMS: atom_id res chain seq x y z
N MET A 1 4.34 -29.36 16.57
CA MET A 1 4.31 -29.02 15.12
C MET A 1 5.05 -27.69 14.94
N GLN A 2 6.11 -27.66 14.16
CA GLN A 2 6.73 -26.39 13.78
C GLN A 2 5.74 -25.59 12.94
N LYS A 3 5.47 -24.35 13.34
CA LYS A 3 4.68 -23.41 12.52
C LYS A 3 5.56 -22.97 11.35
N THR A 4 5.47 -23.65 10.22
CA THR A 4 6.15 -23.25 8.98
C THR A 4 5.37 -22.14 8.30
N VAL A 5 6.08 -21.12 7.86
CA VAL A 5 5.50 -20.06 7.01
C VAL A 5 5.51 -20.56 5.58
N SER A 6 4.39 -20.44 4.86
CA SER A 6 4.36 -20.84 3.46
C SER A 6 5.24 -19.96 2.59
N LEU A 7 5.91 -20.56 1.62
CA LEU A 7 6.77 -19.84 0.69
C LEU A 7 6.02 -18.73 -0.09
N PRO A 8 4.82 -18.98 -0.65
CA PRO A 8 4.05 -17.92 -1.30
C PRO A 8 3.73 -16.74 -0.38
N PHE A 9 3.33 -16.98 0.86
CA PHE A 9 3.05 -15.91 1.83
C PHE A 9 4.29 -15.06 2.12
N MET A 10 5.44 -15.72 2.33
CA MET A 10 6.70 -15.03 2.59
C MET A 10 7.10 -14.16 1.39
N LEU A 11 7.05 -14.69 0.17
CA LEU A 11 7.41 -13.97 -1.04
C LEU A 11 6.49 -12.77 -1.30
N LEU A 12 5.17 -12.93 -1.14
CA LEU A 12 4.23 -11.82 -1.26
C LEU A 12 4.45 -10.76 -0.18
N GLY A 13 4.77 -11.16 1.05
CA GLY A 13 5.09 -10.23 2.13
C GLY A 13 6.36 -9.43 1.86
N ILE A 14 7.41 -10.05 1.34
CA ILE A 14 8.63 -9.36 0.92
C ILE A 14 8.32 -8.40 -0.23
N LEU A 15 7.62 -8.86 -1.27
CA LEU A 15 7.28 -8.03 -2.42
C LEU A 15 6.42 -6.84 -2.02
N PHE A 16 5.44 -7.02 -1.13
CA PHE A 16 4.63 -5.93 -0.58
C PHE A 16 5.49 -4.85 0.07
N ASN A 17 6.42 -5.26 0.95
CA ASN A 17 7.30 -4.31 1.64
C ASN A 17 8.22 -3.56 0.66
N VAL A 18 8.80 -4.27 -0.31
CA VAL A 18 9.66 -3.66 -1.34
C VAL A 18 8.86 -2.67 -2.19
N CYS A 19 7.67 -3.05 -2.67
CA CYS A 19 6.81 -2.16 -3.46
C CYS A 19 6.40 -0.93 -2.67
N LEU A 20 6.07 -1.08 -1.39
CA LEU A 20 5.65 0.03 -0.55
C LEU A 20 6.79 1.03 -0.30
N VAL A 21 8.00 0.56 0.00
CA VAL A 21 9.18 1.43 0.18
C VAL A 21 9.55 2.09 -1.14
N ALA A 22 9.58 1.32 -2.24
CA ALA A 22 9.92 1.84 -3.56
C ALA A 22 8.92 2.90 -4.02
N SER A 23 7.61 2.69 -3.82
CA SER A 23 6.60 3.67 -4.21
C SER A 23 6.77 5.00 -3.47
N ASN A 24 7.04 4.98 -2.17
CA ASN A 24 7.29 6.19 -1.38
C ASN A 24 8.51 6.98 -1.88
N LEU A 25 9.57 6.30 -2.30
CA LEU A 25 10.72 6.97 -2.91
C LEU A 25 10.36 7.56 -4.29
N LEU A 26 9.60 6.84 -5.10
CA LEU A 26 9.15 7.28 -6.42
C LEU A 26 8.14 8.43 -6.36
N GLU A 27 7.39 8.57 -5.27
CA GLU A 27 6.46 9.69 -5.07
C GLU A 27 7.15 11.06 -5.04
N THR A 28 8.46 11.11 -4.82
CA THR A 28 9.24 12.36 -4.92
C THR A 28 9.25 12.93 -6.33
N LYS A 29 9.04 12.11 -7.36
CA LYS A 29 9.01 12.53 -8.75
C LYS A 29 7.57 12.82 -9.19
N VAL A 30 7.29 14.07 -9.52
CA VAL A 30 6.05 14.45 -10.20
C VAL A 30 6.20 14.19 -11.70
N ILE A 31 5.21 13.53 -12.31
CA ILE A 31 5.15 13.17 -13.72
C ILE A 31 3.94 13.80 -14.39
N GLN A 32 4.04 14.04 -15.69
CA GLN A 32 2.95 14.53 -16.53
C GLN A 32 2.55 13.43 -17.52
N LEU A 33 1.28 13.00 -17.46
CA LEU A 33 0.68 12.00 -18.36
C LEU A 33 -0.42 12.66 -19.18
N GLY A 34 -0.05 13.27 -20.31
CA GLY A 34 -0.97 14.10 -21.08
C GLY A 34 -1.48 15.27 -20.23
N PRO A 35 -2.80 15.45 -20.05
CA PRO A 35 -3.37 16.52 -19.22
C PRO A 35 -3.31 16.23 -17.70
N ILE A 36 -2.87 15.03 -17.31
CA ILE A 36 -2.95 14.55 -15.93
C ILE A 36 -1.58 14.67 -15.26
N THR A 37 -1.55 15.32 -14.09
CA THR A 37 -0.37 15.36 -13.22
C THR A 37 -0.52 14.30 -12.13
N ALA A 38 0.52 13.50 -11.95
CA ALA A 38 0.57 12.43 -10.95
C ALA A 38 1.97 12.33 -10.33
N THR A 39 2.14 11.48 -9.34
CA THR A 39 3.47 11.08 -8.84
C THR A 39 3.92 9.78 -9.49
N ALA A 40 5.22 9.56 -9.64
CA ALA A 40 5.75 8.32 -10.20
C ALA A 40 5.47 7.10 -9.31
N GLY A 41 5.09 7.30 -8.06
CA GLY A 41 4.62 6.24 -7.16
C GLY A 41 3.42 5.45 -7.71
N VAL A 42 2.59 6.06 -8.57
CA VAL A 42 1.45 5.39 -9.22
C VAL A 42 1.84 4.14 -10.01
N ILE A 43 3.09 4.00 -10.42
CA ILE A 43 3.58 2.82 -11.16
C ILE A 43 3.64 1.58 -10.26
N VAL A 44 4.01 1.75 -9.00
CA VAL A 44 4.31 0.65 -8.08
C VAL A 44 3.29 0.53 -6.95
N PHE A 45 2.74 1.64 -6.49
CA PHE A 45 1.82 1.67 -5.35
C PHE A 45 0.60 0.74 -5.50
N PRO A 46 -0.08 0.66 -6.67
CA PRO A 46 -1.21 -0.25 -6.85
C PRO A 46 -0.84 -1.73 -6.67
N ILE A 47 0.42 -2.10 -6.93
CA ILE A 47 0.89 -3.47 -6.73
C ILE A 47 0.77 -3.87 -5.25
N SER A 48 1.02 -2.94 -4.32
CA SER A 48 0.87 -3.19 -2.88
C SER A 48 -0.57 -3.55 -2.51
N TYR A 49 -1.57 -2.87 -3.10
CA TYR A 49 -2.99 -3.18 -2.87
C TYR A 49 -3.37 -4.53 -3.45
N ILE A 50 -2.92 -4.85 -4.68
CA ILE A 50 -3.14 -6.16 -5.31
C ILE A 50 -2.57 -7.30 -4.45
N ILE A 51 -1.37 -7.10 -3.90
CA ILE A 51 -0.75 -8.08 -3.00
C ILE A 51 -1.55 -8.20 -1.71
N ASN A 52 -1.99 -7.07 -1.13
CA ASN A 52 -2.83 -7.06 0.05
C ASN A 52 -4.14 -7.83 -0.16
N ASP A 53 -4.79 -7.65 -1.32
CA ASP A 53 -5.98 -8.39 -1.73
C ASP A 53 -5.70 -9.90 -1.85
N CYS A 54 -4.58 -10.28 -2.47
CA CYS A 54 -4.16 -11.68 -2.55
C CYS A 54 -3.98 -12.28 -1.15
N ILE A 55 -3.33 -11.55 -0.25
CA ILE A 55 -3.09 -12.02 1.13
C ILE A 55 -4.40 -12.13 1.90
N ALA A 56 -5.26 -11.11 1.84
CA ALA A 56 -6.57 -11.11 2.49
C ALA A 56 -7.48 -12.23 1.96
N GLU A 57 -7.43 -12.49 0.65
CA GLU A 57 -8.23 -13.54 0.02
C GLU A 57 -7.78 -14.94 0.39
N VAL A 58 -6.48 -15.20 0.46
CA VAL A 58 -5.95 -16.56 0.70
C VAL A 58 -5.85 -16.85 2.19
N TRP A 59 -5.21 -15.96 2.95
CA TRP A 59 -4.86 -16.18 4.37
C TRP A 59 -5.68 -15.37 5.37
N GLY A 60 -6.61 -14.54 4.88
CA GLY A 60 -7.54 -13.77 5.70
C GLY A 60 -6.95 -12.49 6.29
N PHE A 61 -7.83 -11.73 6.97
CA PHE A 61 -7.54 -10.41 7.53
C PHE A 61 -6.39 -10.41 8.57
N LYS A 62 -6.26 -11.46 9.38
CA LYS A 62 -5.17 -11.52 10.38
C LYS A 62 -3.80 -11.47 9.73
N LYS A 63 -3.60 -12.18 8.63
CA LYS A 63 -2.34 -12.20 7.88
C LYS A 63 -2.14 -10.92 7.06
N ALA A 64 -3.21 -10.36 6.47
CA ALA A 64 -3.15 -9.05 5.84
C ALA A 64 -2.73 -7.97 6.85
N ARG A 65 -3.32 -7.96 8.05
CA ARG A 65 -2.93 -7.06 9.14
C ARG A 65 -1.45 -7.17 9.52
N LEU A 66 -0.91 -8.38 9.60
CA LEU A 66 0.52 -8.60 9.88
C LEU A 66 1.40 -7.93 8.81
N ILE A 67 1.08 -8.12 7.53
CA ILE A 67 1.84 -7.56 6.41
C ILE A 67 1.70 -6.04 6.35
N ILE A 68 0.51 -5.49 6.60
CA ILE A 68 0.31 -4.02 6.67
C ILE A 68 1.19 -3.41 7.77
N TRP A 69 1.20 -3.98 8.97
CA TRP A 69 2.07 -3.50 10.05
C TRP A 69 3.55 -3.68 9.75
N SER A 70 3.92 -4.78 9.08
CA SER A 70 5.29 -4.99 8.59
C SER A 70 5.69 -3.88 7.62
N GLY A 71 4.83 -3.56 6.64
CA GLY A 71 5.05 -2.48 5.68
C GLY A 71 5.23 -1.12 6.35
N PHE A 72 4.37 -0.81 7.33
CA PHE A 72 4.48 0.39 8.13
C PHE A 72 5.85 0.46 8.86
N ALA A 73 6.23 -0.63 9.53
CA ALA A 73 7.50 -0.68 10.26
C ALA A 73 8.71 -0.52 9.32
N MET A 74 8.70 -1.17 8.15
CA MET A 74 9.78 -1.05 7.17
C MET A 74 9.88 0.36 6.57
N ASN A 75 8.75 1.01 6.28
CA ASN A 75 8.76 2.41 5.84
C ASN A 75 9.31 3.34 6.91
N PHE A 76 8.85 3.19 8.16
CA PHE A 76 9.34 3.99 9.28
C PHE A 76 10.86 3.82 9.48
N LEU A 77 11.34 2.57 9.40
CA LEU A 77 12.76 2.26 9.50
C LEU A 77 13.56 2.91 8.35
N THR A 78 13.05 2.84 7.12
CA THR A 78 13.69 3.46 5.94
C THR A 78 13.80 4.97 6.09
N ILE A 79 12.73 5.63 6.55
CA ILE A 79 12.73 7.08 6.82
C ILE A 79 13.74 7.41 7.92
N GLY A 80 13.79 6.60 8.97
CA GLY A 80 14.76 6.77 10.08
C GLY A 80 16.21 6.70 9.59
N PHE A 81 16.55 5.70 8.79
CA PHE A 81 17.89 5.57 8.20
C PHE A 81 18.21 6.70 7.22
N ALA A 82 17.25 7.10 6.39
CA ALA A 82 17.43 8.23 5.48
C ALA A 82 17.70 9.53 6.24
N ARG A 83 16.98 9.79 7.32
CA ARG A 83 17.22 10.94 8.20
C ARG A 83 18.59 10.90 8.84
N LEU A 84 18.99 9.74 9.36
CA LEU A 84 20.33 9.56 9.92
C LEU A 84 21.42 9.85 8.85
N ALA A 85 21.26 9.33 7.64
CA ALA A 85 22.20 9.55 6.56
C ALA A 85 22.35 11.04 6.18
N ILE A 86 21.23 11.79 6.16
CA ILE A 86 21.22 13.25 5.87
C ILE A 86 21.98 14.05 6.95
N THR A 87 22.04 13.56 8.20
CA THR A 87 22.78 14.26 9.28
C THR A 87 24.30 14.06 9.20
N LEU A 88 24.76 13.10 8.41
CA LEU A 88 26.20 12.86 8.22
C LEU A 88 26.77 13.86 7.22
N PRO A 89 27.98 14.41 7.46
CA PRO A 89 28.60 15.35 6.54
C PRO A 89 28.98 14.66 5.24
N ALA A 90 28.71 15.32 4.11
CA ALA A 90 29.10 14.84 2.79
C ALA A 90 30.63 14.83 2.62
N ALA A 91 31.15 13.90 1.86
CA ALA A 91 32.56 13.91 1.47
C ALA A 91 32.84 15.14 0.58
N PRO A 92 33.99 15.86 0.73
CA PRO A 92 34.26 17.10 0.03
C PRO A 92 34.23 17.01 -1.51
N PHE A 93 34.42 15.82 -2.05
CA PHE A 93 34.45 15.56 -3.51
C PHE A 93 33.09 15.05 -4.05
N TRP A 94 32.09 14.88 -3.18
CA TRP A 94 30.81 14.33 -3.58
C TRP A 94 29.76 15.43 -3.82
N GLU A 95 29.33 15.58 -5.06
CA GLU A 95 28.43 16.65 -5.51
C GLU A 95 26.93 16.24 -5.36
N GLY A 96 26.64 15.01 -4.90
CA GLY A 96 25.27 14.47 -4.87
C GLY A 96 24.43 14.86 -3.65
N GLU A 97 24.92 15.66 -2.71
CA GLU A 97 24.27 15.94 -1.42
C GLU A 97 22.90 16.60 -1.59
N GLU A 98 22.80 17.60 -2.44
CA GLU A 98 21.54 18.30 -2.68
C GLU A 98 20.47 17.37 -3.25
N SER A 99 20.84 16.55 -4.24
CA SER A 99 19.95 15.56 -4.85
C SER A 99 19.54 14.46 -3.88
N PHE A 100 20.48 13.99 -3.04
CA PHE A 100 20.22 13.02 -2.01
C PHE A 100 19.26 13.59 -0.96
N ASN A 101 19.51 14.79 -0.48
CA ASN A 101 18.67 15.49 0.49
C ASN A 101 17.29 15.80 -0.09
N PHE A 102 17.17 16.07 -1.38
CA PHE A 102 15.88 16.27 -2.05
C PHE A 102 15.05 14.98 -2.06
N ILE A 103 15.64 13.84 -2.42
CA ILE A 103 14.92 12.56 -2.53
C ILE A 103 14.57 12.00 -1.13
N PHE A 104 15.55 11.97 -0.23
CA PHE A 104 15.39 11.35 1.09
C PHE A 104 14.97 12.32 2.18
N GLY A 105 15.13 13.59 1.95
CA GLY A 105 14.77 14.67 2.86
C GLY A 105 13.33 15.11 2.75
N LEU A 106 12.49 14.38 2.03
CA LEU A 106 11.05 14.63 1.96
C LEU A 106 10.55 15.20 3.28
N ALA A 107 9.92 16.35 3.19
CA ALA A 107 9.42 17.04 4.37
C ALA A 107 8.75 16.02 5.31
N PRO A 108 9.05 15.99 6.59
CA PRO A 108 8.48 15.01 7.53
C PRO A 108 6.96 14.92 7.45
N ARG A 109 6.33 16.02 7.06
CA ARG A 109 4.90 16.14 6.83
C ARG A 109 4.41 15.19 5.74
N ILE A 110 5.11 15.12 4.58
CA ILE A 110 4.73 14.24 3.47
C ILE A 110 4.90 12.77 3.88
N ALA A 111 6.01 12.45 4.54
CA ALA A 111 6.27 11.09 5.00
C ALA A 111 5.23 10.61 6.03
N ILE A 112 4.88 11.45 7.01
CA ILE A 112 3.85 11.12 8.00
C ILE A 112 2.48 10.99 7.32
N ALA A 113 2.15 11.91 6.41
CA ALA A 113 0.89 11.85 5.65
C ALA A 113 0.78 10.54 4.86
N SER A 114 1.86 10.13 4.16
CA SER A 114 1.91 8.88 3.42
C SER A 114 1.74 7.65 4.31
N LEU A 115 2.41 7.60 5.45
CA LEU A 115 2.28 6.49 6.39
C LEU A 115 0.86 6.36 6.96
N LEU A 116 0.25 7.47 7.36
CA LEU A 116 -1.12 7.46 7.92
C LEU A 116 -2.15 7.08 6.86
N ALA A 117 -2.02 7.64 5.65
CA ALA A 117 -2.89 7.35 4.53
C ALA A 117 -2.79 5.86 4.12
N PHE A 118 -1.57 5.35 4.00
CA PHE A 118 -1.31 3.94 3.72
C PHE A 118 -1.96 3.02 4.77
N LEU A 119 -1.81 3.30 6.06
CA LEU A 119 -2.44 2.49 7.11
C LEU A 119 -3.96 2.49 6.97
N LEU A 120 -4.57 3.66 6.83
CA LEU A 120 -6.02 3.78 6.69
C LEU A 120 -6.52 3.04 5.44
N GLY A 121 -5.92 3.31 4.28
CA GLY A 121 -6.31 2.72 3.01
C GLY A 121 -6.16 1.20 2.99
N SER A 122 -4.99 0.70 3.43
CA SER A 122 -4.69 -0.74 3.44
C SER A 122 -5.56 -1.53 4.41
N PHE A 123 -5.85 -0.98 5.59
CA PHE A 123 -6.75 -1.65 6.54
C PHE A 123 -8.19 -1.62 6.05
N LEU A 124 -8.66 -0.53 5.47
CA LEU A 124 -10.00 -0.43 4.90
C LEU A 124 -10.17 -1.43 3.74
N ASN A 125 -9.19 -1.50 2.84
CA ASN A 125 -9.14 -2.48 1.76
C ASN A 125 -9.23 -3.91 2.31
N ALA A 126 -8.33 -4.31 3.21
CA ALA A 126 -8.31 -5.65 3.78
C ALA A 126 -9.59 -5.99 4.57
N TYR A 127 -10.16 -5.02 5.28
CA TYR A 127 -11.43 -5.18 6.00
C TYR A 127 -12.59 -5.46 5.04
N ILE A 128 -12.73 -4.65 4.00
CA ILE A 128 -13.81 -4.81 3.00
C ILE A 128 -13.64 -6.14 2.27
N MET A 129 -12.43 -6.48 1.82
CA MET A 129 -12.14 -7.75 1.16
C MET A 129 -12.56 -8.95 2.03
N SER A 130 -12.17 -8.96 3.29
CA SER A 130 -12.48 -10.01 4.24
C SER A 130 -13.99 -10.10 4.53
N LYS A 131 -14.64 -8.98 4.86
CA LYS A 131 -16.08 -8.94 5.13
C LYS A 131 -16.91 -9.38 3.93
N MET A 132 -16.60 -8.90 2.76
CA MET A 132 -17.28 -9.29 1.53
C MET A 132 -17.04 -10.76 1.18
N LYS A 133 -15.85 -11.32 1.47
CA LYS A 133 -15.59 -12.75 1.27
C LYS A 133 -16.53 -13.63 2.11
N VAL A 134 -16.71 -13.29 3.37
CA VAL A 134 -17.65 -14.00 4.27
C VAL A 134 -19.08 -13.85 3.76
N ALA A 135 -19.53 -12.62 3.46
CA ALA A 135 -20.88 -12.33 2.99
C ALA A 135 -21.23 -13.01 1.65
N THR A 136 -20.26 -13.09 0.73
CA THR A 136 -20.45 -13.72 -0.59
C THR A 136 -20.11 -15.21 -0.62
N GLN A 137 -19.76 -15.79 0.53
CA GLN A 137 -19.32 -17.18 0.63
C GLN A 137 -18.16 -17.51 -0.35
N GLY A 138 -17.20 -16.58 -0.48
CA GLY A 138 -16.05 -16.71 -1.34
C GLY A 138 -16.29 -16.44 -2.83
N LYS A 139 -17.54 -16.17 -3.24
CA LYS A 139 -17.87 -15.85 -4.64
C LYS A 139 -17.48 -14.41 -5.01
N TYR A 140 -17.54 -14.09 -6.30
CA TYR A 140 -17.36 -12.74 -6.86
C TYR A 140 -16.05 -12.05 -6.43
N PHE A 141 -14.92 -12.76 -6.47
CA PHE A 141 -13.60 -12.22 -6.11
C PHE A 141 -13.30 -10.89 -6.82
N SER A 142 -13.54 -10.81 -8.12
CA SER A 142 -13.31 -9.58 -8.91
C SER A 142 -14.06 -8.37 -8.37
N LEU A 143 -15.34 -8.53 -8.02
CA LEU A 143 -16.15 -7.45 -7.45
C LEU A 143 -15.62 -7.03 -6.08
N ARG A 144 -15.20 -7.99 -5.26
CA ARG A 144 -14.63 -7.74 -3.93
C ARG A 144 -13.31 -6.96 -4.05
N ALA A 145 -12.42 -7.38 -4.94
CA ALA A 145 -11.14 -6.72 -5.19
C ALA A 145 -11.37 -5.27 -5.65
N ILE A 146 -12.20 -5.05 -6.67
CA ILE A 146 -12.47 -3.70 -7.17
C ILE A 146 -13.07 -2.79 -6.09
N LEU A 147 -14.10 -3.26 -5.35
CA LEU A 147 -14.75 -2.43 -4.34
C LEU A 147 -13.85 -2.15 -3.13
N SER A 148 -13.05 -3.12 -2.70
CA SER A 148 -12.10 -2.94 -1.60
C SER A 148 -10.99 -1.95 -1.99
N THR A 149 -10.48 -2.03 -3.22
CA THR A 149 -9.46 -1.10 -3.73
C THR A 149 -10.02 0.31 -3.90
N ILE A 150 -11.19 0.48 -4.52
CA ILE A 150 -11.81 1.81 -4.65
C ILE A 150 -11.97 2.46 -3.26
N ALA A 151 -12.45 1.74 -2.28
CA ALA A 151 -12.63 2.26 -0.93
C ALA A 151 -11.28 2.58 -0.25
N GLY A 152 -10.31 1.66 -0.33
CA GLY A 152 -8.98 1.83 0.24
C GLY A 152 -8.22 3.01 -0.38
N GLU A 153 -8.16 3.09 -1.72
CA GLU A 153 -7.48 4.15 -2.45
C GLU A 153 -8.16 5.52 -2.30
N SER A 154 -9.50 5.53 -2.20
CA SER A 154 -10.22 6.77 -1.91
C SER A 154 -9.89 7.27 -0.50
N ALA A 155 -9.86 6.41 0.49
CA ALA A 155 -9.52 6.76 1.86
C ALA A 155 -8.05 7.21 1.98
N ASP A 156 -7.12 6.50 1.32
CA ASP A 156 -5.71 6.87 1.22
C ASP A 156 -5.58 8.28 0.64
N SER A 157 -6.14 8.53 -0.54
CA SER A 157 -6.04 9.83 -1.22
C SER A 157 -6.71 10.96 -0.43
N LEU A 158 -7.87 10.71 0.17
CA LEU A 158 -8.59 11.68 0.99
C LEU A 158 -7.81 12.08 2.25
N LEU A 159 -6.97 11.21 2.77
CA LEU A 159 -6.13 11.52 3.93
C LEU A 159 -4.77 12.10 3.51
N PHE A 160 -4.12 11.50 2.52
CA PHE A 160 -2.79 11.89 2.08
C PHE A 160 -2.72 13.33 1.59
N PHE A 161 -3.54 13.69 0.59
CA PHE A 161 -3.44 15.00 -0.06
C PHE A 161 -3.68 16.18 0.88
N PRO A 162 -4.72 16.19 1.74
CA PRO A 162 -4.89 17.27 2.71
C PRO A 162 -3.76 17.36 3.74
N LEU A 163 -3.25 16.23 4.21
CA LEU A 163 -2.15 16.22 5.17
C LEU A 163 -0.82 16.67 4.53
N ALA A 164 -0.52 16.19 3.33
CA ALA A 164 0.72 16.49 2.63
C ALA A 164 0.73 17.92 2.07
N PHE A 165 -0.33 18.34 1.41
CA PHE A 165 -0.38 19.54 0.59
C PHE A 165 -1.40 20.60 1.05
N GLY A 166 -2.20 20.33 2.09
CA GLY A 166 -3.17 21.29 2.62
C GLY A 166 -2.50 22.61 3.05
N GLY A 167 -3.04 23.73 2.54
CA GLY A 167 -2.47 25.07 2.74
C GLY A 167 -1.28 25.40 1.82
N LEU A 168 -0.76 24.46 1.03
CA LEU A 168 0.33 24.70 0.07
C LEU A 168 -0.17 24.89 -1.36
N ILE A 169 -1.29 24.24 -1.70
CA ILE A 169 -1.93 24.34 -3.03
C ILE A 169 -3.41 24.72 -2.88
N PRO A 170 -4.01 25.30 -3.94
CA PRO A 170 -5.43 25.64 -3.93
C PRO A 170 -6.32 24.41 -3.70
N VAL A 171 -7.41 24.58 -2.95
CA VAL A 171 -8.34 23.48 -2.61
C VAL A 171 -8.89 22.78 -3.86
N GLN A 172 -9.18 23.52 -4.92
CA GLN A 172 -9.66 22.95 -6.19
C GLN A 172 -8.63 22.00 -6.82
N ALA A 173 -7.34 22.39 -6.84
CA ALA A 173 -6.26 21.54 -7.33
C ALA A 173 -6.13 20.27 -6.46
N LEU A 174 -6.24 20.42 -5.15
CA LEU A 174 -6.21 19.32 -4.19
C LEU A 174 -7.34 18.31 -4.46
N LEU A 175 -8.56 18.76 -4.66
CA LEU A 175 -9.72 17.90 -4.96
C LEU A 175 -9.55 17.15 -6.29
N VAL A 176 -9.03 17.82 -7.30
CA VAL A 176 -8.73 17.20 -8.61
C VAL A 176 -7.64 16.11 -8.43
N MET A 177 -6.58 16.40 -7.69
CA MET A 177 -5.52 15.40 -7.44
C MET A 177 -6.05 14.19 -6.68
N ILE A 178 -6.88 14.37 -5.65
CA ILE A 178 -7.53 13.28 -4.90
C ILE A 178 -8.33 12.38 -5.86
N ALA A 179 -9.23 12.98 -6.65
CA ALA A 179 -10.08 12.23 -7.57
C ALA A 179 -9.27 11.51 -8.66
N THR A 180 -8.27 12.19 -9.23
CA THR A 180 -7.43 11.64 -10.30
C THR A 180 -6.58 10.47 -9.80
N GLN A 181 -5.95 10.61 -8.65
CA GLN A 181 -5.11 9.54 -8.09
C GLN A 181 -5.95 8.32 -7.72
N ALA A 182 -7.08 8.50 -7.03
CA ALA A 182 -7.97 7.40 -6.71
C ALA A 182 -8.46 6.66 -7.96
N LEU A 183 -8.82 7.43 -9.02
CA LEU A 183 -9.27 6.87 -10.29
C LEU A 183 -8.16 6.08 -11.01
N LEU A 184 -6.95 6.66 -11.12
CA LEU A 184 -5.82 6.01 -11.81
C LEU A 184 -5.43 4.71 -11.12
N LYS A 185 -5.33 4.72 -9.79
CA LYS A 185 -4.99 3.53 -9.00
C LYS A 185 -6.06 2.45 -9.13
N SER A 186 -7.35 2.82 -9.04
CA SER A 186 -8.46 1.88 -9.22
C SER A 186 -8.52 1.32 -10.65
N LEU A 187 -8.24 2.14 -11.67
CA LEU A 187 -8.18 1.67 -13.06
C LEU A 187 -7.03 0.68 -13.26
N TYR A 188 -5.87 0.93 -12.66
CA TYR A 188 -4.74 0.00 -12.68
C TYR A 188 -5.14 -1.38 -12.13
N GLU A 189 -5.86 -1.41 -11.00
CA GLU A 189 -6.41 -2.63 -10.40
C GLU A 189 -7.29 -3.39 -11.40
N VAL A 190 -8.25 -2.71 -12.04
CA VAL A 190 -9.16 -3.32 -13.01
C VAL A 190 -8.40 -3.93 -14.18
N ILE A 191 -7.36 -3.26 -14.69
CA ILE A 191 -6.54 -3.75 -15.79
C ILE A 191 -5.76 -5.01 -15.40
N ILE A 192 -5.22 -5.04 -14.19
CA ILE A 192 -4.39 -6.15 -13.70
C ILE A 192 -5.23 -7.30 -13.11
N LEU A 193 -6.52 -7.08 -12.82
CA LEU A 193 -7.41 -8.05 -12.19
C LEU A 193 -7.38 -9.47 -12.81
N PRO A 194 -7.32 -9.67 -14.15
CA PRO A 194 -7.19 -11.00 -14.73
C PRO A 194 -5.92 -11.75 -14.30
N VAL A 195 -4.84 -11.01 -14.06
CA VAL A 195 -3.58 -11.57 -13.56
C VAL A 195 -3.75 -11.93 -12.08
N THR A 196 -4.30 -11.01 -11.29
CA THR A 196 -4.58 -11.20 -9.86
C THR A 196 -5.42 -12.46 -9.61
N ILE A 197 -6.48 -12.67 -10.40
CA ILE A 197 -7.32 -13.88 -10.32
C ILE A 197 -6.52 -15.16 -10.53
N ARG A 198 -5.62 -15.16 -11.52
CA ARG A 198 -4.77 -16.33 -11.80
C ARG A 198 -3.79 -16.61 -10.67
N VAL A 199 -3.17 -15.55 -10.15
CA VAL A 199 -2.22 -15.62 -9.03
C VAL A 199 -2.92 -16.17 -7.78
N VAL A 200 -4.08 -15.64 -7.41
CA VAL A 200 -4.85 -16.10 -6.25
C VAL A 200 -5.23 -17.58 -6.39
N LYS A 201 -5.74 -17.99 -7.54
CA LYS A 201 -6.10 -19.40 -7.80
C LYS A 201 -4.88 -20.33 -7.70
N TYR A 202 -3.75 -19.91 -8.24
CA TYR A 202 -2.49 -20.65 -8.20
C TYR A 202 -1.99 -20.81 -6.76
N ILE A 203 -2.00 -19.73 -5.97
CA ILE A 203 -1.56 -19.73 -4.57
C ILE A 203 -2.48 -20.62 -3.73
N LYS A 204 -3.81 -20.47 -3.86
CA LYS A 204 -4.76 -21.33 -3.13
C LYS A 204 -4.52 -22.82 -3.40
N LYS A 205 -4.14 -23.16 -4.64
CA LYS A 205 -3.84 -24.55 -5.03
C LYS A 205 -2.53 -25.06 -4.41
N ILE A 206 -1.47 -24.24 -4.40
CA ILE A 206 -0.15 -24.65 -3.84
C ILE A 206 -0.20 -24.71 -2.31
N ASP A 207 -0.76 -23.67 -1.69
CA ASP A 207 -0.77 -23.51 -0.24
C ASP A 207 -1.91 -24.28 0.44
N GLN A 208 -2.84 -24.82 -0.36
CA GLN A 208 -4.05 -25.53 0.07
C GLN A 208 -4.80 -24.74 1.17
N THR A 209 -4.78 -23.41 1.05
CA THR A 209 -5.33 -22.47 2.04
C THR A 209 -6.38 -21.59 1.41
N ASP A 210 -7.53 -21.49 2.06
CA ASP A 210 -8.63 -20.57 1.72
C ASP A 210 -9.38 -20.17 3.00
N VAL A 211 -8.86 -19.14 3.67
CA VAL A 211 -9.35 -18.72 4.98
C VAL A 211 -10.59 -17.84 4.84
N TYR A 212 -11.60 -18.14 5.67
CA TYR A 212 -12.80 -17.32 5.87
C TYR A 212 -12.77 -16.72 7.29
N ASP A 213 -12.82 -15.41 7.36
CA ASP A 213 -12.71 -14.64 8.60
C ASP A 213 -14.07 -14.61 9.37
N LYS A 214 -14.52 -15.80 9.80
CA LYS A 214 -15.67 -15.94 10.69
C LYS A 214 -15.19 -15.76 12.13
N ASP A 215 -15.94 -14.97 12.89
CA ASP A 215 -15.73 -14.77 14.35
C ASP A 215 -14.33 -14.25 14.72
N ILE A 216 -13.72 -13.42 13.85
CA ILE A 216 -12.45 -12.76 14.13
C ILE A 216 -12.64 -11.33 14.63
N SER A 217 -11.63 -10.84 15.36
CA SER A 217 -11.52 -9.42 15.70
C SER A 217 -10.90 -8.63 14.54
N TYR A 218 -11.65 -7.63 14.05
CA TYR A 218 -11.16 -6.64 13.08
C TYR A 218 -10.40 -5.47 13.73
N ASN A 219 -10.08 -5.57 15.02
CA ASN A 219 -9.27 -4.56 15.69
C ASN A 219 -7.85 -4.55 15.10
N ILE A 220 -7.50 -3.41 14.46
CA ILE A 220 -6.22 -3.23 13.76
C ILE A 220 -5.02 -3.25 14.72
N ILE A 221 -5.21 -2.86 15.99
CA ILE A 221 -4.15 -2.77 17.01
C ILE A 221 -3.87 -4.13 17.67
N LYS A 222 -4.76 -5.12 17.51
CA LYS A 222 -4.64 -6.43 18.16
C LYS A 222 -3.56 -7.30 17.49
N ILE A 223 -2.29 -7.03 17.78
CA ILE A 223 -1.13 -7.71 17.18
C ILE A 223 -0.86 -9.07 17.84
N LYS A 224 -1.32 -9.28 19.08
CA LYS A 224 -1.01 -10.51 19.86
C LYS A 224 -1.62 -11.81 19.29
N ASP A 225 -2.57 -11.72 18.37
CA ASP A 225 -3.24 -12.89 17.76
C ASP A 225 -2.72 -13.20 16.32
N LEU A 226 -1.53 -12.74 15.99
CA LEU A 226 -0.89 -12.91 14.67
C LEU A 226 -0.27 -14.28 14.48
#